data_f2c68e36422e7d2869f2c0a5f4eaa98b
#
_entry.id   f2c68e36422e7d2869f2c0a5f4eaa98b
#
_cell.length_a   1.000
_cell.length_b   1.000
_cell.length_c   1.000
_cell.angle_alpha   90.00
_cell.angle_beta   90.00
_cell.angle_gamma   90.00
#
_symmetry.space_group_name_H-M   'P 1'
#
loop_
_entity.id
_entity.type
_entity.pdbx_description
1 polymer ?
#
loop_
_entity_poly.entity_id
_entity_poly.type
_entity_poly.pdbx_seq_one_letter_code
_entity_poly.pdbx_strand_id
1 'polypeptide(L)'
;MKRFLLTITSALVLSAAMAFAADSEEGFVQIFDGKTFNGWKTATEHTNAWSIRDGALVAHGERCHIFYVGDPKPFKDFHLKVDVMTQPHSNGGIYFHTKYQSEGWPKGGFECQVNNTHSDWKKTGSLYDICNVAEPSSQDNKWWTQEIIVKGNNVTVKVDGKIVLSYNEPPGAQPGKDFERKIAEGTFAFQAHDPGSTIMYKNVRVKRL
;
A
#
# COMPACT_ATOMS: atom_id res chain seq x y z
N MET A 1 21.65 64.57 -35.88
CA MET A 1 20.77 63.95 -34.88
C MET A 1 20.41 62.58 -35.40
N LYS A 2 21.04 61.48 -34.89
CA LYS A 2 20.74 60.10 -35.26
C LYS A 2 19.87 59.50 -34.16
N ARG A 3 18.63 59.10 -34.49
CA ARG A 3 17.73 58.42 -33.58
C ARG A 3 18.05 56.91 -33.61
N PHE A 4 18.43 56.34 -32.45
CA PHE A 4 18.52 54.91 -32.25
C PHE A 4 17.15 54.37 -31.88
N LEU A 5 16.63 53.45 -32.70
CA LEU A 5 15.46 52.63 -32.33
C LEU A 5 15.95 51.42 -31.53
N LEU A 6 15.46 51.31 -30.30
CA LEU A 6 15.70 50.16 -29.44
C LEU A 6 14.55 49.16 -29.65
N THR A 7 14.80 48.06 -30.31
CA THR A 7 13.85 46.96 -30.46
C THR A 7 13.96 46.02 -29.25
N ILE A 8 12.91 45.99 -28.41
CA ILE A 8 12.78 45.06 -27.31
C ILE A 8 12.15 43.77 -27.83
N THR A 9 12.93 42.71 -27.93
CA THR A 9 12.44 41.36 -28.22
C THR A 9 12.02 40.70 -26.93
N SER A 10 10.70 40.57 -26.71
CA SER A 10 10.13 39.79 -25.61
C SER A 10 10.25 38.29 -25.91
N ALA A 11 11.14 37.61 -25.19
CA ALA A 11 11.22 36.16 -25.23
C ALA A 11 10.07 35.55 -24.37
N LEU A 12 9.12 34.92 -25.03
CA LEU A 12 8.04 34.16 -24.40
C LEU A 12 8.62 32.82 -23.91
N VAL A 13 8.84 32.69 -22.63
CA VAL A 13 9.22 31.40 -22.01
C VAL A 13 7.97 30.55 -21.88
N LEU A 14 7.80 29.61 -22.80
CA LEU A 14 6.75 28.61 -22.74
C LEU A 14 7.19 27.52 -21.76
N SER A 15 6.71 27.57 -20.50
CA SER A 15 6.89 26.48 -19.55
C SER A 15 5.97 25.32 -19.94
N ALA A 16 6.52 24.31 -20.59
CA ALA A 16 5.83 23.05 -20.81
C ALA A 16 5.70 22.32 -19.45
N ALA A 17 4.51 22.37 -18.87
CA ALA A 17 4.13 21.48 -17.78
C ALA A 17 4.09 20.05 -18.34
N MET A 18 5.13 19.26 -18.10
CA MET A 18 5.07 17.80 -18.32
C MET A 18 4.05 17.24 -17.34
N ALA A 19 2.83 17.03 -17.80
CA ALA A 19 1.91 16.13 -17.13
C ALA A 19 2.50 14.71 -17.27
N PHE A 20 3.06 14.18 -16.20
CA PHE A 20 3.31 12.76 -16.10
C PHE A 20 1.95 12.06 -16.12
N ALA A 21 1.51 11.65 -17.29
CA ALA A 21 0.51 10.61 -17.41
C ALA A 21 1.17 9.37 -16.78
N ALA A 22 0.71 8.94 -15.60
CA ALA A 22 1.05 7.63 -15.08
C ALA A 22 0.60 6.63 -16.16
N ASP A 23 1.55 5.93 -16.78
CA ASP A 23 1.26 4.83 -17.68
C ASP A 23 0.35 3.87 -16.89
N SER A 24 -0.93 3.81 -17.28
CA SER A 24 -1.86 2.87 -16.68
C SER A 24 -1.44 1.48 -17.16
N GLU A 25 -0.77 0.72 -16.28
CA GLU A 25 -0.47 -0.69 -16.55
C GLU A 25 -1.79 -1.39 -16.93
N GLU A 26 -1.78 -2.12 -18.05
CA GLU A 26 -3.00 -2.69 -18.64
C GLU A 26 -3.84 -3.48 -17.62
N GLY A 27 -5.07 -3.05 -17.44
CA GLY A 27 -6.06 -3.65 -16.55
C GLY A 27 -5.93 -3.30 -15.06
N PHE A 28 -4.96 -2.46 -14.67
CA PHE A 28 -4.90 -1.92 -13.31
C PHE A 28 -5.76 -0.66 -13.17
N VAL A 29 -6.45 -0.56 -12.04
CA VAL A 29 -7.25 0.58 -11.63
C VAL A 29 -6.60 1.21 -10.41
N GLN A 30 -6.36 2.52 -10.45
CA GLN A 30 -5.92 3.29 -9.29
C GLN A 30 -7.06 3.38 -8.27
N ILE A 31 -6.80 3.02 -7.02
CA ILE A 31 -7.77 3.05 -5.92
C ILE A 31 -7.41 4.07 -4.83
N PHE A 32 -6.34 4.84 -5.02
CA PHE A 32 -5.99 6.02 -4.23
C PHE A 32 -5.57 7.15 -5.17
N ASP A 33 -6.20 8.31 -5.03
CA ASP A 33 -6.03 9.45 -5.92
C ASP A 33 -4.82 10.36 -5.57
N GLY A 34 -4.10 10.05 -4.48
CA GLY A 34 -2.98 10.83 -3.97
C GLY A 34 -3.36 12.15 -3.30
N LYS A 35 -4.64 12.45 -3.15
CA LYS A 35 -5.13 13.78 -2.69
C LYS A 35 -6.18 13.71 -1.61
N THR A 36 -7.03 12.69 -1.62
CA THR A 36 -8.19 12.58 -0.73
C THR A 36 -8.30 11.18 -0.13
N PHE A 37 -9.10 11.06 0.92
CA PHE A 37 -9.50 9.76 1.46
C PHE A 37 -10.74 9.17 0.74
N ASN A 38 -11.12 9.68 -0.44
CA ASN A 38 -12.25 9.15 -1.20
C ASN A 38 -12.03 7.65 -1.48
N GLY A 39 -13.03 6.82 -1.15
CA GLY A 39 -12.93 5.37 -1.25
C GLY A 39 -12.16 4.70 -0.11
N TRP A 40 -11.68 5.46 0.87
CA TRP A 40 -10.97 4.95 2.04
C TRP A 40 -11.65 5.37 3.33
N LYS A 41 -11.71 4.48 4.31
CA LYS A 41 -12.34 4.70 5.62
C LYS A 41 -11.44 4.21 6.74
N THR A 42 -11.09 5.11 7.65
CA THR A 42 -10.33 4.75 8.85
C THR A 42 -11.21 3.95 9.83
N ALA A 43 -10.57 3.08 10.62
CA ALA A 43 -11.13 2.63 11.89
C ALA A 43 -11.52 3.84 12.75
N THR A 44 -12.34 3.66 13.78
CA THR A 44 -12.78 4.78 14.64
C THR A 44 -11.78 5.08 15.76
N GLU A 45 -10.86 4.18 16.03
CA GLU A 45 -9.75 4.38 16.97
C GLU A 45 -8.63 5.20 16.32
N HIS A 46 -8.06 6.17 17.05
CA HIS A 46 -6.82 6.89 16.67
C HIS A 46 -6.79 7.40 15.21
N THR A 47 -7.89 7.96 14.73
CA THR A 47 -8.05 8.40 13.32
C THR A 47 -7.01 9.42 12.87
N ASN A 48 -6.38 10.15 13.82
CA ASN A 48 -5.29 11.08 13.58
C ASN A 48 -3.97 10.42 13.18
N ALA A 49 -3.89 9.08 13.24
CA ALA A 49 -2.73 8.33 12.73
C ALA A 49 -2.60 8.36 11.20
N TRP A 50 -3.62 8.84 10.49
CA TRP A 50 -3.64 8.91 9.03
C TRP A 50 -3.65 10.34 8.53
N SER A 51 -2.80 10.62 7.56
CA SER A 51 -2.75 11.89 6.83
C SER A 51 -2.39 11.66 5.36
N ILE A 52 -2.54 12.70 4.53
CA ILE A 52 -2.07 12.68 3.14
C ILE A 52 -0.99 13.75 3.02
N ARG A 53 0.17 13.38 2.50
CA ARG A 53 1.29 14.29 2.27
C ARG A 53 2.06 13.87 1.02
N ASP A 54 2.35 14.81 0.14
CA ASP A 54 3.15 14.61 -1.08
C ASP A 54 2.62 13.46 -1.97
N GLY A 55 1.30 13.34 -2.09
CA GLY A 55 0.66 12.31 -2.90
C GLY A 55 0.63 10.92 -2.28
N ALA A 56 0.96 10.79 -0.99
CA ALA A 56 0.97 9.52 -0.28
C ALA A 56 0.03 9.53 0.95
N LEU A 57 -0.60 8.39 1.23
CA LEU A 57 -1.15 8.08 2.55
C LEU A 57 0.03 7.92 3.52
N VAL A 58 -0.01 8.61 4.64
CA VAL A 58 1.01 8.55 5.68
C VAL A 58 0.39 7.97 6.95
N ALA A 59 0.91 6.83 7.38
CA ALA A 59 0.62 6.18 8.65
C ALA A 59 1.66 6.62 9.69
N HIS A 60 1.23 7.34 10.73
CA HIS A 60 2.07 7.73 11.86
C HIS A 60 1.20 8.02 13.08
N GLY A 61 1.39 7.29 14.15
CA GLY A 61 0.63 7.41 15.39
C GLY A 61 0.24 6.06 15.96
N GLU A 62 -0.70 6.07 16.90
CA GLU A 62 -1.23 4.87 17.54
C GLU A 62 -1.89 3.92 16.53
N ARG A 63 -2.07 2.67 16.93
CA ARG A 63 -2.71 1.65 16.10
C ARG A 63 -4.02 2.15 15.47
N CYS A 64 -4.05 2.18 14.15
CA CYS A 64 -5.25 2.49 13.39
C CYS A 64 -5.16 1.87 11.99
N HIS A 65 -6.25 1.37 11.47
CA HIS A 65 -6.30 0.84 10.12
C HIS A 65 -7.14 1.74 9.21
N ILE A 66 -6.74 1.84 7.94
CA ILE A 66 -7.53 2.48 6.89
C ILE A 66 -7.93 1.44 5.86
N PHE A 67 -9.23 1.33 5.57
CA PHE A 67 -9.81 0.29 4.72
C PHE A 67 -10.26 0.88 3.39
N TYR A 68 -10.00 0.18 2.30
CA TYR A 68 -10.59 0.51 1.01
C TYR A 68 -12.07 0.10 1.00
N VAL A 69 -12.95 1.06 0.75
CA VAL A 69 -14.42 0.89 0.71
C VAL A 69 -15.01 1.44 -0.59
N GLY A 70 -14.17 1.80 -1.55
CA GLY A 70 -14.60 2.44 -2.81
C GLY A 70 -15.18 1.49 -3.84
N ASP A 71 -15.08 0.17 -3.64
CA ASP A 71 -15.69 -0.84 -4.51
C ASP A 71 -16.57 -1.77 -3.66
N PRO A 72 -17.88 -1.86 -3.95
CA PRO A 72 -18.79 -2.75 -3.23
C PRO A 72 -18.56 -4.24 -3.56
N LYS A 73 -17.89 -4.56 -4.68
CA LYS A 73 -17.59 -5.93 -5.08
C LYS A 73 -16.31 -6.39 -4.38
N PRO A 74 -16.34 -7.45 -3.55
CA PRO A 74 -15.14 -7.94 -2.89
C PRO A 74 -14.10 -8.44 -3.91
N PHE A 75 -12.83 -8.37 -3.51
CA PHE A 75 -11.72 -8.93 -4.27
C PHE A 75 -11.47 -10.37 -3.82
N LYS A 76 -11.43 -11.29 -4.77
CA LYS A 76 -11.07 -12.70 -4.55
C LYS A 76 -9.73 -13.00 -5.19
N ASP A 77 -9.68 -13.07 -6.51
CA ASP A 77 -8.44 -13.18 -7.26
C ASP A 77 -8.04 -11.79 -7.75
N PHE A 78 -6.82 -11.37 -7.46
CA PHE A 78 -6.37 -10.00 -7.76
C PHE A 78 -4.84 -9.90 -7.84
N HIS A 79 -4.39 -8.81 -8.42
CA HIS A 79 -3.02 -8.32 -8.34
C HIS A 79 -3.06 -6.89 -7.80
N LEU A 80 -2.63 -6.71 -6.56
CA LEU A 80 -2.47 -5.41 -5.90
C LEU A 80 -1.03 -4.97 -6.01
N LYS A 81 -0.81 -3.71 -6.35
CA LYS A 81 0.50 -3.04 -6.32
C LYS A 81 0.42 -1.79 -5.47
N VAL A 82 1.38 -1.60 -4.60
CA VAL A 82 1.49 -0.45 -3.70
C VAL A 82 2.93 0.01 -3.68
N ASP A 83 3.18 1.27 -3.94
CA ASP A 83 4.48 1.85 -3.68
C ASP A 83 4.55 2.23 -2.21
N VAL A 84 5.56 1.75 -1.52
CA VAL A 84 5.73 1.84 -0.07
C VAL A 84 7.08 2.48 0.26
N MET A 85 7.14 3.27 1.32
CA MET A 85 8.39 3.72 1.94
C MET A 85 8.22 3.72 3.46
N THR A 86 9.19 3.15 4.17
CA THR A 86 9.27 3.21 5.63
C THR A 86 10.34 4.17 6.08
N GLN A 87 10.17 4.78 7.26
CA GLN A 87 11.29 5.30 8.03
C GLN A 87 11.94 4.18 8.84
N PRO A 88 13.18 4.36 9.35
CA PRO A 88 13.81 3.37 10.21
C PRO A 88 12.95 2.97 11.41
N HIS A 89 12.99 1.70 11.77
CA HIS A 89 12.26 1.09 12.88
C HIS A 89 10.74 1.11 12.74
N SER A 90 10.21 1.30 11.53
CA SER A 90 8.78 1.29 11.28
C SER A 90 8.23 -0.13 11.09
N ASN A 91 7.02 -0.33 11.60
CA ASN A 91 6.21 -1.53 11.44
C ASN A 91 4.82 -1.18 10.91
N GLY A 92 4.32 -1.96 9.99
CA GLY A 92 2.98 -1.85 9.42
C GLY A 92 2.65 -3.04 8.53
N GLY A 93 1.53 -2.96 7.84
CA GLY A 93 1.04 -4.06 7.03
C GLY A 93 0.06 -3.63 5.94
N ILE A 94 -0.03 -4.47 4.92
CA ILE A 94 -1.04 -4.41 3.88
C ILE A 94 -1.94 -5.63 4.06
N TYR A 95 -3.18 -5.39 4.48
CA TYR A 95 -4.18 -6.44 4.63
C TYR A 95 -4.93 -6.66 3.34
N PHE A 96 -5.32 -7.91 3.08
CA PHE A 96 -6.17 -8.29 1.96
C PHE A 96 -7.15 -9.39 2.36
N HIS A 97 -8.25 -9.54 1.63
CA HIS A 97 -9.40 -10.38 1.99
C HIS A 97 -10.02 -10.03 3.34
N THR A 98 -9.79 -8.80 3.79
CA THR A 98 -10.37 -8.30 5.04
C THR A 98 -11.70 -7.58 4.81
N LYS A 99 -12.31 -7.09 5.88
CA LYS A 99 -13.54 -6.29 5.87
C LYS A 99 -13.34 -5.09 6.78
N TYR A 100 -14.12 -4.02 6.56
CA TYR A 100 -14.11 -2.88 7.47
C TYR A 100 -14.35 -3.34 8.91
N GLN A 101 -13.50 -2.87 9.79
CA GLN A 101 -13.54 -3.10 11.23
C GLN A 101 -13.29 -1.77 11.94
N SER A 102 -14.12 -1.44 12.95
CA SER A 102 -14.07 -0.14 13.62
C SER A 102 -12.90 0.01 14.58
N GLU A 103 -12.35 -1.10 15.06
CA GLU A 103 -11.29 -1.10 16.07
C GLU A 103 -10.50 -2.42 16.04
N GLY A 104 -9.31 -2.42 16.65
CA GLY A 104 -8.47 -3.60 16.79
C GLY A 104 -7.76 -4.00 15.51
N TRP A 105 -7.05 -5.10 15.55
CA TRP A 105 -6.38 -5.71 14.42
C TRP A 105 -7.40 -6.36 13.49
N PRO A 106 -7.32 -6.18 12.15
CA PRO A 106 -8.23 -6.84 11.21
C PRO A 106 -8.20 -8.35 11.37
N LYS A 107 -9.37 -8.95 11.60
CA LYS A 107 -9.50 -10.38 11.88
C LYS A 107 -9.57 -11.22 10.61
N GLY A 108 -10.14 -10.69 9.54
CA GLY A 108 -10.32 -11.39 8.27
C GLY A 108 -9.09 -11.29 7.37
N GLY A 109 -8.89 -12.31 6.55
CA GLY A 109 -7.85 -12.36 5.54
C GLY A 109 -6.43 -12.47 6.11
N PHE A 110 -5.49 -11.88 5.40
CA PHE A 110 -4.06 -11.94 5.73
C PHE A 110 -3.48 -10.54 5.86
N GLU A 111 -2.38 -10.46 6.59
CA GLU A 111 -1.48 -9.32 6.63
C GLU A 111 -0.21 -9.64 5.83
N CYS A 112 0.11 -8.80 4.85
CA CYS A 112 1.38 -8.77 4.18
C CYS A 112 2.25 -7.69 4.83
N GLN A 113 3.29 -8.11 5.53
CA GLN A 113 4.12 -7.27 6.40
C GLN A 113 4.85 -6.16 5.64
N VAL A 114 4.99 -5.01 6.30
CA VAL A 114 5.80 -3.85 5.91
C VAL A 114 6.73 -3.50 7.07
N ASN A 115 7.93 -4.04 7.06
CA ASN A 115 8.90 -3.92 8.15
C ASN A 115 10.31 -4.21 7.62
N ASN A 116 11.18 -3.20 7.55
CA ASN A 116 12.57 -3.41 7.18
C ASN A 116 13.49 -3.55 8.41
N THR A 117 13.42 -2.60 9.35
CA THR A 117 14.36 -2.51 10.47
C THR A 117 13.70 -2.49 11.85
N HIS A 118 12.39 -2.63 11.95
CA HIS A 118 11.72 -2.79 13.25
C HIS A 118 12.19 -4.07 13.97
N SER A 119 12.07 -4.12 15.29
CA SER A 119 12.52 -5.24 16.12
C SER A 119 11.79 -6.56 15.87
N ASP A 120 10.56 -6.54 15.35
CA ASP A 120 9.90 -7.76 14.90
C ASP A 120 10.73 -8.40 13.77
N TRP A 121 11.04 -9.69 13.91
CA TRP A 121 11.86 -10.45 12.97
C TRP A 121 11.15 -10.76 11.64
N LYS A 122 9.83 -10.65 11.61
CA LYS A 122 9.04 -10.84 10.39
C LYS A 122 9.14 -9.61 9.51
N LYS A 123 9.81 -9.75 8.38
CA LYS A 123 10.17 -8.61 7.51
C LYS A 123 9.23 -8.41 6.35
N THR A 124 9.41 -7.30 5.64
CA THR A 124 8.64 -6.91 4.45
C THR A 124 8.43 -8.09 3.51
N GLY A 125 7.18 -8.32 3.13
CA GLY A 125 6.76 -9.43 2.27
C GLY A 125 6.36 -10.69 3.00
N SER A 126 6.53 -10.79 4.33
CA SER A 126 5.95 -11.90 5.11
C SER A 126 4.44 -11.94 4.98
N LEU A 127 3.88 -13.14 4.88
CA LEU A 127 2.48 -13.40 5.16
C LEU A 127 2.42 -13.72 6.66
N TYR A 128 2.06 -12.70 7.47
CA TYR A 128 2.30 -12.65 8.91
C TYR A 128 1.77 -13.89 9.65
N ASP A 129 2.66 -14.58 10.39
CA ASP A 129 2.41 -15.83 11.12
C ASP A 129 1.92 -17.03 10.26
N ILE A 130 2.05 -16.94 8.96
CA ILE A 130 1.74 -18.05 8.04
C ILE A 130 3.01 -18.49 7.31
N CYS A 131 3.66 -17.53 6.62
CA CYS A 131 4.90 -17.77 5.90
C CYS A 131 5.75 -16.50 6.01
N ASN A 132 6.80 -16.55 6.83
CA ASN A 132 7.54 -15.35 7.19
C ASN A 132 8.87 -15.25 6.44
N VAL A 133 9.24 -14.02 6.11
CA VAL A 133 10.54 -13.63 5.56
C VAL A 133 11.37 -13.02 6.68
N ALA A 134 12.58 -13.50 6.90
CA ALA A 134 13.46 -13.02 7.97
C ALA A 134 14.36 -11.85 7.55
N GLU A 135 14.66 -11.74 6.24
CA GLU A 135 15.51 -10.69 5.68
C GLU A 135 14.72 -9.79 4.75
N PRO A 136 14.72 -8.46 4.96
CA PRO A 136 13.98 -7.55 4.08
C PRO A 136 14.65 -7.44 2.71
N SER A 137 13.82 -7.40 1.66
CA SER A 137 14.27 -7.15 0.28
C SER A 137 14.21 -5.67 -0.10
N SER A 138 13.82 -4.79 0.82
CA SER A 138 13.71 -3.34 0.66
C SER A 138 14.51 -2.60 1.72
N GLN A 139 14.59 -1.28 1.62
CA GLN A 139 15.36 -0.43 2.52
C GLN A 139 14.52 0.76 3.01
N ASP A 140 14.73 1.17 4.26
CA ASP A 140 14.12 2.38 4.80
C ASP A 140 14.55 3.63 4.00
N ASN A 141 13.67 4.64 4.00
CA ASN A 141 13.82 5.91 3.27
C ASN A 141 13.97 5.76 1.74
N LYS A 142 13.59 4.61 1.20
CA LYS A 142 13.51 4.37 -0.25
C LYS A 142 12.14 3.85 -0.62
N TRP A 143 11.62 4.30 -1.75
CA TRP A 143 10.41 3.74 -2.34
C TRP A 143 10.71 2.37 -2.95
N TRP A 144 9.81 1.41 -2.71
CA TRP A 144 9.75 0.13 -3.42
C TRP A 144 8.31 -0.17 -3.79
N THR A 145 8.10 -1.02 -4.77
CA THR A 145 6.78 -1.55 -5.11
C THR A 145 6.58 -2.89 -4.42
N GLN A 146 5.60 -2.98 -3.51
CA GLN A 146 5.13 -4.24 -2.95
C GLN A 146 3.94 -4.73 -3.75
N GLU A 147 4.00 -5.97 -4.23
CA GLU A 147 2.96 -6.60 -5.02
C GLU A 147 2.40 -7.80 -4.27
N ILE A 148 1.08 -7.92 -4.24
CA ILE A 148 0.36 -9.06 -3.67
C ILE A 148 -0.52 -9.63 -4.78
N ILE A 149 -0.26 -10.88 -5.16
CA ILE A 149 -1.00 -11.58 -6.21
C ILE A 149 -1.70 -12.76 -5.56
N VAL A 150 -3.02 -12.79 -5.64
CA VAL A 150 -3.83 -13.94 -5.19
C VAL A 150 -4.52 -14.53 -6.40
N LYS A 151 -4.32 -15.83 -6.60
CA LYS A 151 -4.98 -16.58 -7.67
C LYS A 151 -5.31 -18.00 -7.18
N GLY A 152 -6.59 -18.30 -7.05
CA GLY A 152 -7.06 -19.58 -6.49
C GLY A 152 -6.58 -19.75 -5.04
N ASN A 153 -5.76 -20.76 -4.78
CA ASN A 153 -5.18 -21.04 -3.46
C ASN A 153 -3.74 -20.52 -3.28
N ASN A 154 -3.22 -19.76 -4.23
CA ASN A 154 -1.85 -19.24 -4.18
C ASN A 154 -1.83 -17.75 -3.81
N VAL A 155 -0.92 -17.39 -2.92
CA VAL A 155 -0.51 -16.01 -2.62
C VAL A 155 0.96 -15.84 -2.99
N THR A 156 1.24 -14.95 -3.92
CA THR A 156 2.60 -14.56 -4.29
C THR A 156 2.85 -13.12 -3.88
N VAL A 157 3.94 -12.87 -3.15
CA VAL A 157 4.39 -11.52 -2.80
C VAL A 157 5.67 -11.21 -3.55
N LYS A 158 5.73 -9.99 -4.13
CA LYS A 158 6.93 -9.47 -4.78
C LYS A 158 7.34 -8.14 -4.16
N VAL A 159 8.62 -7.88 -4.18
CA VAL A 159 9.24 -6.58 -3.86
C VAL A 159 10.10 -6.18 -5.06
N ASP A 160 9.80 -5.04 -5.66
CA ASP A 160 10.45 -4.55 -6.90
C ASP A 160 10.50 -5.63 -8.00
N GLY A 161 9.37 -6.31 -8.21
CA GLY A 161 9.21 -7.36 -9.22
C GLY A 161 9.83 -8.72 -8.86
N LYS A 162 10.63 -8.82 -7.80
CA LYS A 162 11.23 -10.08 -7.34
C LYS A 162 10.31 -10.82 -6.39
N ILE A 163 10.05 -12.11 -6.63
CA ILE A 163 9.28 -12.95 -5.70
C ILE A 163 10.07 -13.11 -4.40
N VAL A 164 9.47 -12.68 -3.29
CA VAL A 164 10.04 -12.85 -1.94
C VAL A 164 9.30 -13.93 -1.15
N LEU A 165 8.05 -14.24 -1.55
CA LEU A 165 7.25 -15.27 -0.92
C LEU A 165 6.26 -15.86 -1.95
N SER A 166 6.05 -17.17 -1.86
CA SER A 166 4.95 -17.87 -2.53
C SER A 166 4.37 -18.89 -1.56
N TYR A 167 3.09 -18.74 -1.27
CA TYR A 167 2.34 -19.59 -0.34
C TYR A 167 1.17 -20.24 -1.06
N ASN A 168 1.01 -21.55 -0.89
CA ASN A 168 -0.18 -22.27 -1.32
C ASN A 168 -0.98 -22.67 -0.10
N GLU A 169 -2.21 -22.15 0.03
CA GLU A 169 -3.09 -22.55 1.11
C GLU A 169 -3.41 -24.05 0.99
N PRO A 170 -3.22 -24.85 2.04
CA PRO A 170 -3.54 -26.27 2.01
C PRO A 170 -5.05 -26.52 1.77
N PRO A 171 -5.42 -27.59 1.05
CA PRO A 171 -6.81 -27.99 0.96
C PRO A 171 -7.44 -28.19 2.35
N GLY A 172 -8.64 -27.63 2.56
CA GLY A 172 -9.36 -27.77 3.83
C GLY A 172 -8.83 -26.90 4.96
N ALA A 173 -7.95 -25.92 4.69
CA ALA A 173 -7.50 -24.95 5.67
C ALA A 173 -8.68 -24.35 6.44
N GLN A 174 -8.62 -24.33 7.75
CA GLN A 174 -9.66 -23.76 8.62
C GLN A 174 -9.24 -22.38 9.08
N PRO A 175 -10.20 -21.44 9.28
CA PRO A 175 -9.88 -20.13 9.82
C PRO A 175 -9.32 -20.28 11.24
N GLY A 176 -8.33 -19.45 11.57
CA GLY A 176 -7.81 -19.35 12.93
C GLY A 176 -8.86 -18.78 13.89
N LYS A 177 -8.66 -19.03 15.18
CA LYS A 177 -9.61 -18.61 16.23
C LYS A 177 -9.70 -17.10 16.38
N ASP A 178 -8.55 -16.42 16.42
CA ASP A 178 -8.47 -14.97 16.67
C ASP A 178 -8.31 -14.17 15.37
N PHE A 179 -7.60 -14.75 14.40
CA PHE A 179 -7.37 -14.22 13.07
C PHE A 179 -7.63 -15.33 12.06
N GLU A 180 -8.44 -15.05 11.06
CA GLU A 180 -8.85 -16.05 10.06
C GLU A 180 -7.66 -16.59 9.27
N ARG A 181 -6.78 -15.72 8.80
CA ARG A 181 -5.57 -16.04 8.03
C ARG A 181 -5.81 -17.11 6.98
N LYS A 182 -6.84 -16.88 6.19
CA LYS A 182 -7.38 -17.80 5.20
C LYS A 182 -7.70 -17.06 3.92
N ILE A 183 -7.47 -17.73 2.78
CA ILE A 183 -7.94 -17.24 1.48
C ILE A 183 -9.48 -17.19 1.49
N ALA A 184 -9.99 -16.01 1.15
CA ALA A 184 -11.40 -15.69 1.16
C ALA A 184 -11.72 -14.69 0.02
N GLU A 185 -12.58 -13.76 0.28
CA GLU A 185 -12.80 -12.56 -0.51
C GLU A 185 -13.03 -11.38 0.43
N GLY A 186 -12.67 -10.18 -0.01
CA GLY A 186 -12.81 -9.00 0.84
C GLY A 186 -12.19 -7.78 0.21
N THR A 187 -11.75 -6.86 1.04
CA THR A 187 -11.09 -5.63 0.64
C THR A 187 -9.66 -5.56 1.14
N PHE A 188 -9.06 -4.38 1.00
CA PHE A 188 -7.71 -4.08 1.46
C PHE A 188 -7.75 -3.14 2.66
N ALA A 189 -6.73 -3.22 3.51
CA ALA A 189 -6.49 -2.21 4.53
C ALA A 189 -4.99 -1.99 4.71
N PHE A 190 -4.63 -0.79 5.18
CA PHE A 190 -3.28 -0.44 5.58
C PHE A 190 -3.22 -0.19 7.08
N GLN A 191 -2.05 -0.40 7.67
CA GLN A 191 -1.84 -0.33 9.10
C GLN A 191 -0.95 0.86 9.47
N ALA A 192 -1.41 1.68 10.43
CA ALA A 192 -0.58 2.43 11.35
C ALA A 192 -0.40 1.55 12.60
N HIS A 193 0.83 1.23 12.98
CA HIS A 193 1.11 0.21 14.00
C HIS A 193 1.32 0.82 15.39
N ASP A 194 2.18 1.81 15.49
CA ASP A 194 2.59 2.45 16.74
C ASP A 194 3.18 3.85 16.48
N PRO A 195 3.32 4.71 17.52
CA PRO A 195 3.84 6.07 17.36
C PRO A 195 5.29 6.17 16.88
N GLY A 196 6.09 5.11 17.01
CA GLY A 196 7.46 5.04 16.51
C GLY A 196 7.56 4.75 15.02
N SER A 197 6.45 4.30 14.42
CA SER A 197 6.40 3.91 13.02
C SER A 197 5.94 5.06 12.11
N THR A 198 6.60 5.20 10.95
CA THR A 198 6.15 6.08 9.88
C THR A 198 6.25 5.36 8.55
N ILE A 199 5.11 5.17 7.88
CA ILE A 199 5.02 4.47 6.60
C ILE A 199 4.23 5.31 5.62
N MET A 200 4.67 5.34 4.38
CA MET A 200 4.02 6.04 3.29
C MET A 200 3.60 5.04 2.20
N TYR A 201 2.36 5.20 1.71
CA TYR A 201 1.78 4.38 0.65
C TYR A 201 1.28 5.29 -0.48
N LYS A 202 1.63 4.99 -1.73
CA LYS A 202 1.13 5.70 -2.90
C LYS A 202 0.97 4.77 -4.10
N ASN A 203 0.45 5.30 -5.21
CA ASN A 203 0.26 4.54 -6.45
C ASN A 203 -0.44 3.20 -6.19
N VAL A 204 -1.48 3.22 -5.33
CA VAL A 204 -2.23 2.02 -4.94
C VAL A 204 -3.13 1.62 -6.10
N ARG A 205 -2.82 0.51 -6.72
CA ARG A 205 -3.53 0.05 -7.91
C ARG A 205 -3.79 -1.44 -7.88
N VAL A 206 -4.93 -1.84 -8.39
CA VAL A 206 -5.39 -3.24 -8.36
C VAL A 206 -5.96 -3.68 -9.70
N LYS A 207 -5.70 -4.93 -10.05
CA LYS A 207 -6.29 -5.64 -11.18
C LYS A 207 -7.01 -6.88 -10.65
N ARG A 208 -8.27 -7.10 -11.05
CA ARG A 208 -8.99 -8.38 -10.82
C ARG A 208 -8.46 -9.42 -11.81
N LEU A 209 -8.26 -10.65 -11.35
CA LEU A 209 -7.74 -11.76 -12.15
C LEU A 209 -8.84 -12.76 -12.51
#